data_f0e8d3f5deda1e2d2384d5e11246ac5d
#
_entry.id   f0e8d3f5deda1e2d2384d5e11246ac5d
#
_cell.length_a   1.000
_cell.length_b   1.000
_cell.length_c   1.000
_cell.angle_alpha   90.00
_cell.angle_beta   90.00
_cell.angle_gamma   90.00
#
_symmetry.space_group_name_H-M   'P 1'
#
loop_
_entity.id
_entity.type
_entity.pdbx_description
1 polymer ?
#
loop_
_entity_poly.entity_id
_entity_poly.type
_entity_poly.pdbx_seq_one_letter_code
_entity_poly.pdbx_strand_id
1 'polypeptide(L)'
;MAWTRRFNKPGDPEEGYYFNIGSFVCQNHFYDDYINNHIEENGKKSRCSYCGKVRVVIELESVLEILADGLNYIYEDPANSRFLEKDSKYGYGGNVMPFSEVWWNDPFDLRIEDDQLIEDIYNQLETDQLYCKRDEFGSHEDFLHDLWNHFKLVLRHKARFAFHFPNTFKQWNLSDPADILHQVQYAILKNNMIIELPENSKFYRTRQHQIIDEVSEASHIASLPNSLNKTSGRMNAAGISLFYCSQNKDLTIKEVVRKSRTSSPYYTTVIFKNNKKLQLVDLTKLPDIPSVLDRDNNRFRDIIFFMKTFMKEISLPIKNKNSVLDYLPTQVITEYLRYNPDLDVQGMVYWSSKSTLKKNIVLFYDHEESLKKLSFDDSSLKTYLIQDL
;
A
#
# COMPACT_ATOMS: atom_id res chain seq x y z
N MET A 1 -20.98 -23.32 27.63
CA MET A 1 -20.80 -22.20 28.59
C MET A 1 -20.16 -21.07 27.80
N ALA A 2 -20.85 -19.94 27.67
CA ALA A 2 -20.33 -18.83 26.91
C ALA A 2 -19.08 -18.25 27.60
N TRP A 3 -18.09 -17.88 26.83
CA TRP A 3 -16.95 -17.15 27.34
C TRP A 3 -17.43 -15.78 27.86
N THR A 4 -17.20 -15.48 29.11
CA THR A 4 -17.53 -14.18 29.70
C THR A 4 -16.28 -13.38 29.86
N ARG A 5 -16.08 -12.37 29.00
CA ARG A 5 -15.16 -11.28 29.29
C ARG A 5 -15.78 -10.49 30.43
N ARG A 6 -15.20 -10.51 31.61
CA ARG A 6 -15.49 -9.45 32.59
C ARG A 6 -14.82 -8.19 32.09
N PHE A 7 -15.66 -7.25 31.60
CA PHE A 7 -15.19 -5.89 31.31
C PHE A 7 -14.79 -5.22 32.62
N ASN A 8 -13.50 -5.26 32.93
CA ASN A 8 -12.92 -4.42 33.97
C ASN A 8 -12.28 -3.18 33.34
N LYS A 9 -12.27 -2.12 34.12
CA LYS A 9 -11.78 -0.78 33.78
C LYS A 9 -10.39 -0.83 33.14
N PRO A 10 -10.03 0.16 32.29
CA PRO A 10 -8.69 0.25 31.72
C PRO A 10 -7.63 0.24 32.82
N GLY A 11 -6.83 -0.83 32.91
CA GLY A 11 -5.73 -0.91 33.86
C GLY A 11 -5.49 -2.25 34.54
N ASP A 12 -6.27 -3.31 34.27
CA ASP A 12 -6.05 -4.63 34.88
C ASP A 12 -5.49 -5.63 33.87
N PRO A 13 -4.22 -6.07 33.99
CA PRO A 13 -3.53 -6.90 33.00
C PRO A 13 -3.78 -8.42 33.13
N GLU A 14 -4.66 -8.91 34.03
CA GLU A 14 -4.69 -10.34 34.36
C GLU A 14 -5.98 -11.10 33.94
N GLU A 15 -6.86 -10.60 33.09
CA GLU A 15 -8.05 -11.35 32.69
C GLU A 15 -7.96 -11.84 31.23
N GLY A 16 -7.52 -13.10 31.04
CA GLY A 16 -7.58 -13.85 29.78
C GLY A 16 -8.97 -14.42 29.51
N TYR A 17 -9.15 -14.98 28.31
CA TYR A 17 -10.34 -15.76 27.95
C TYR A 17 -10.32 -17.12 28.63
N TYR A 18 -11.50 -17.66 28.98
CA TYR A 18 -11.63 -19.01 29.49
C TYR A 18 -12.31 -19.91 28.47
N PHE A 19 -11.53 -20.69 27.76
CA PHE A 19 -12.01 -21.77 26.90
C PHE A 19 -11.69 -23.12 27.56
N ASN A 20 -12.48 -24.17 27.28
CA ASN A 20 -12.27 -25.49 27.86
C ASN A 20 -12.74 -26.55 26.86
N ILE A 21 -11.89 -26.93 25.91
CA ILE A 21 -12.15 -27.98 24.95
C ILE A 21 -11.18 -29.16 25.14
N GLY A 22 -9.91 -28.91 25.45
CA GLY A 22 -8.86 -29.91 25.59
C GLY A 22 -8.49 -30.60 24.27
N SER A 23 -8.82 -29.99 23.13
CA SER A 23 -8.49 -30.48 21.79
C SER A 23 -7.21 -29.86 21.28
N PHE A 24 -6.47 -30.62 20.46
CA PHE A 24 -5.23 -30.17 19.82
C PHE A 24 -5.43 -29.98 18.32
N VAL A 25 -4.98 -28.88 17.78
CA VAL A 25 -5.10 -28.51 16.37
C VAL A 25 -3.73 -28.28 15.73
N CYS A 26 -3.55 -28.69 14.47
CA CYS A 26 -2.34 -28.43 13.70
C CYS A 26 -2.57 -27.36 12.62
N GLN A 27 -1.49 -26.76 12.17
CA GLN A 27 -1.49 -25.69 11.16
C GLN A 27 -2.22 -26.03 9.86
N ASN A 28 -2.33 -27.28 9.49
CA ASN A 28 -2.97 -27.69 8.23
C ASN A 28 -4.48 -27.44 8.14
N HIS A 29 -5.08 -26.97 9.22
CA HIS A 29 -6.49 -26.62 9.26
C HIS A 29 -6.74 -25.13 9.00
N PHE A 30 -5.68 -24.29 8.96
CA PHE A 30 -5.81 -22.85 8.79
C PHE A 30 -5.00 -22.36 7.58
N TYR A 31 -5.56 -21.41 6.86
CA TYR A 31 -4.85 -20.72 5.77
C TYR A 31 -4.21 -19.39 6.22
N ASP A 32 -4.35 -19.04 7.51
CA ASP A 32 -3.78 -17.84 8.10
C ASP A 32 -2.34 -18.08 8.57
N ASP A 33 -1.39 -17.29 8.03
CA ASP A 33 0.03 -17.45 8.34
C ASP A 33 0.37 -17.12 9.79
N TYR A 34 -0.37 -16.20 10.42
CA TYR A 34 -0.12 -15.83 11.82
C TYR A 34 -0.47 -16.98 12.76
N ILE A 35 -1.65 -17.60 12.56
CA ILE A 35 -2.04 -18.81 13.32
C ILE A 35 -1.03 -19.93 13.06
N ASN A 36 -0.64 -20.15 11.82
CA ASN A 36 0.29 -21.21 11.44
C ASN A 36 1.66 -21.05 12.11
N ASN A 37 2.22 -19.83 12.09
CA ASN A 37 3.47 -19.51 12.76
C ASN A 37 3.34 -19.68 14.29
N HIS A 38 2.23 -19.23 14.86
CA HIS A 38 1.98 -19.38 16.29
C HIS A 38 1.95 -20.86 16.71
N ILE A 39 1.33 -21.74 15.90
CA ILE A 39 1.31 -23.19 16.13
C ILE A 39 2.74 -23.77 16.02
N GLU A 40 3.52 -23.34 15.03
CA GLU A 40 4.89 -23.84 14.85
C GLU A 40 5.83 -23.44 16.01
N GLU A 41 5.73 -22.21 16.47
CA GLU A 41 6.61 -21.65 17.49
C GLU A 41 6.28 -22.14 18.92
N ASN A 42 4.98 -22.31 19.22
CA ASN A 42 4.50 -22.60 20.58
C ASN A 42 3.95 -24.02 20.74
N GLY A 43 3.81 -24.75 19.64
CA GLY A 43 3.22 -26.10 19.65
C GLY A 43 4.20 -27.21 20.08
N LYS A 44 3.63 -28.39 20.30
CA LYS A 44 4.37 -29.63 20.60
C LYS A 44 3.99 -30.74 19.61
N LYS A 45 4.92 -31.67 19.38
CA LYS A 45 4.64 -32.83 18.51
C LYS A 45 3.64 -33.77 19.19
N SER A 46 2.42 -33.83 18.68
CA SER A 46 1.36 -34.71 19.20
C SER A 46 0.36 -35.07 18.08
N ARG A 47 -0.67 -35.81 18.43
CA ARG A 47 -1.77 -36.15 17.51
C ARG A 47 -2.76 -34.99 17.43
N CYS A 48 -3.04 -34.51 16.22
CA CYS A 48 -4.11 -33.55 15.98
C CYS A 48 -5.48 -34.20 16.22
N SER A 49 -6.35 -33.54 16.96
CA SER A 49 -7.70 -34.07 17.29
C SER A 49 -8.59 -34.18 16.07
N TYR A 50 -8.38 -33.34 15.06
CA TYR A 50 -9.25 -33.24 13.87
C TYR A 50 -8.76 -34.11 12.72
N CYS A 51 -7.54 -33.97 12.24
CA CYS A 51 -7.05 -34.81 11.15
C CYS A 51 -6.41 -36.15 11.59
N GLY A 52 -6.23 -36.39 12.89
CA GLY A 52 -5.65 -37.58 13.46
C GLY A 52 -4.15 -37.82 13.17
N LYS A 53 -3.46 -36.90 12.49
CA LYS A 53 -2.04 -37.01 12.13
C LYS A 53 -1.14 -36.51 13.25
N VAL A 54 0.05 -37.14 13.39
CA VAL A 54 1.07 -36.69 14.33
C VAL A 54 1.87 -35.55 13.68
N ARG A 55 1.73 -34.36 14.25
CA ARG A 55 2.34 -33.09 13.74
C ARG A 55 2.68 -32.17 14.91
N VAL A 56 3.18 -30.97 14.62
CA VAL A 56 3.18 -29.87 15.58
C VAL A 56 1.74 -29.44 15.79
N VAL A 57 1.28 -29.44 17.03
CA VAL A 57 -0.09 -29.06 17.42
C VAL A 57 -0.03 -28.14 18.63
N ILE A 58 -1.07 -27.32 18.77
CA ILE A 58 -1.30 -26.47 19.95
C ILE A 58 -2.68 -26.78 20.53
N GLU A 59 -2.91 -26.42 21.77
CA GLU A 59 -4.26 -26.45 22.37
C GLU A 59 -5.18 -25.48 21.60
N LEU A 60 -6.40 -25.92 21.26
CA LEU A 60 -7.33 -25.11 20.48
C LEU A 60 -7.65 -23.80 21.21
N GLU A 61 -7.63 -23.81 22.52
CA GLU A 61 -7.80 -22.64 23.38
C GLU A 61 -6.86 -21.48 22.99
N SER A 62 -5.60 -21.76 22.68
CA SER A 62 -4.64 -20.74 22.26
C SER A 62 -5.01 -20.09 20.91
N VAL A 63 -5.59 -20.86 19.99
CA VAL A 63 -6.11 -20.32 18.73
C VAL A 63 -7.38 -19.50 18.97
N LEU A 64 -8.26 -19.97 19.88
CA LEU A 64 -9.46 -19.25 20.26
C LEU A 64 -9.18 -17.88 20.87
N GLU A 65 -8.11 -17.75 21.67
CA GLU A 65 -7.64 -16.46 22.19
C GLU A 65 -7.27 -15.49 21.06
N ILE A 66 -6.52 -15.97 20.05
CA ILE A 66 -6.15 -15.17 18.88
C ILE A 66 -7.42 -14.73 18.12
N LEU A 67 -8.37 -15.63 17.90
CA LEU A 67 -9.62 -15.32 17.19
C LEU A 67 -10.49 -14.34 17.98
N ALA A 68 -10.59 -14.50 19.29
CA ALA A 68 -11.34 -13.61 20.16
C ALA A 68 -10.73 -12.19 20.18
N ASP A 69 -9.41 -12.09 20.21
CA ASP A 69 -8.70 -10.80 20.10
C ASP A 69 -8.93 -10.14 18.73
N GLY A 70 -8.91 -10.94 17.66
CA GLY A 70 -9.23 -10.47 16.31
C GLY A 70 -10.67 -9.96 16.19
N LEU A 71 -11.65 -10.68 16.77
CA LEU A 71 -13.03 -10.23 16.84
C LEU A 71 -13.16 -8.90 17.57
N ASN A 72 -12.52 -8.77 18.74
CA ASN A 72 -12.53 -7.53 19.52
C ASN A 72 -11.78 -6.38 18.83
N TYR A 73 -10.88 -6.67 17.89
CA TYR A 73 -10.23 -5.64 17.08
C TYR A 73 -11.17 -5.08 16.01
N ILE A 74 -11.93 -5.95 15.34
CA ILE A 74 -12.84 -5.56 14.23
C ILE A 74 -14.18 -5.03 14.75
N TYR A 75 -14.70 -5.64 15.83
CA TYR A 75 -16.05 -5.41 16.34
C TYR A 75 -16.04 -4.91 17.78
N GLU A 76 -17.12 -4.26 18.19
CA GLU A 76 -17.37 -3.84 19.56
C GLU A 76 -18.83 -4.06 19.95
N ASP A 77 -19.11 -3.96 21.25
CA ASP A 77 -20.48 -3.89 21.76
C ASP A 77 -21.13 -2.58 21.29
N PRO A 78 -22.30 -2.63 20.64
CA PRO A 78 -23.04 -1.44 20.23
C PRO A 78 -23.26 -0.41 21.34
N ALA A 79 -23.30 -0.85 22.60
CA ALA A 79 -23.44 0.05 23.77
C ALA A 79 -22.19 0.94 23.96
N ASN A 80 -21.03 0.55 23.43
CA ASN A 80 -19.78 1.30 23.50
C ASN A 80 -19.54 2.19 22.27
N SER A 81 -20.34 2.02 21.21
CA SER A 81 -20.21 2.83 19.99
C SER A 81 -20.74 4.24 20.23
N ARG A 82 -19.97 5.25 19.83
CA ARG A 82 -20.36 6.67 19.93
C ARG A 82 -21.29 7.11 18.81
N PHE A 83 -21.42 6.32 17.76
CA PHE A 83 -22.17 6.66 16.54
C PHE A 83 -23.52 5.96 16.45
N LEU A 84 -23.79 5.00 17.33
CA LEU A 84 -25.07 4.31 17.36
C LEU A 84 -25.99 4.95 18.40
N GLU A 85 -27.00 5.70 17.94
CA GLU A 85 -28.05 6.18 18.81
C GLU A 85 -28.94 5.01 19.24
N LYS A 86 -29.15 4.87 20.53
CA LYS A 86 -30.06 3.89 21.11
C LYS A 86 -31.50 4.35 20.85
N ASP A 87 -32.15 3.73 19.88
CA ASP A 87 -33.59 3.91 19.70
C ASP A 87 -34.33 3.15 20.82
N SER A 88 -35.09 3.85 21.65
CA SER A 88 -35.85 3.30 22.77
C SER A 88 -36.91 2.28 22.36
N LYS A 89 -37.23 2.21 21.07
CA LYS A 89 -38.28 1.35 20.52
C LYS A 89 -37.77 0.12 19.76
N TYR A 90 -36.57 0.21 19.13
CA TYR A 90 -36.04 -0.81 18.22
C TYR A 90 -34.60 -1.24 18.55
N GLY A 91 -34.02 -0.80 19.65
CA GLY A 91 -32.63 -1.08 20.00
C GLY A 91 -31.66 -0.06 19.43
N TYR A 92 -30.61 -0.51 18.74
CA TYR A 92 -29.62 0.35 18.13
C TYR A 92 -29.95 0.58 16.66
N GLY A 93 -29.91 1.83 16.21
CA GLY A 93 -29.94 2.17 14.79
C GLY A 93 -28.59 1.87 14.14
N GLY A 94 -28.57 1.21 12.97
CA GLY A 94 -27.34 0.90 12.22
C GLY A 94 -27.07 -0.59 12.04
N ASN A 95 -25.87 -0.95 11.56
CA ASN A 95 -25.47 -2.34 11.29
C ASN A 95 -25.05 -3.05 12.60
N VAL A 96 -26.05 -3.44 13.39
CA VAL A 96 -25.87 -4.26 14.57
C VAL A 96 -26.24 -5.68 14.22
N MET A 97 -25.37 -6.64 14.52
CA MET A 97 -25.53 -8.03 14.12
C MET A 97 -25.26 -8.99 15.29
N PRO A 98 -25.94 -10.17 15.34
CA PRO A 98 -25.61 -11.21 16.29
C PRO A 98 -24.29 -11.91 15.91
N PHE A 99 -23.72 -12.67 16.85
CA PHE A 99 -22.47 -13.40 16.60
C PHE A 99 -22.55 -14.31 15.38
N SER A 100 -23.67 -14.99 15.16
CA SER A 100 -23.87 -15.85 13.98
C SER A 100 -23.65 -15.12 12.66
N GLU A 101 -24.14 -13.88 12.54
CA GLU A 101 -23.93 -13.06 11.33
C GLU A 101 -22.48 -12.60 11.22
N VAL A 102 -21.84 -12.22 12.33
CA VAL A 102 -20.39 -11.89 12.36
C VAL A 102 -19.57 -13.08 11.87
N TRP A 103 -19.87 -14.28 12.36
CA TRP A 103 -19.16 -15.51 12.00
C TRP A 103 -19.30 -15.86 10.52
N TRP A 104 -20.53 -15.84 10.00
CA TRP A 104 -20.79 -16.16 8.59
C TRP A 104 -20.27 -15.12 7.60
N ASN A 105 -19.96 -13.91 8.04
CA ASN A 105 -19.25 -12.91 7.22
C ASN A 105 -17.76 -13.21 7.07
N ASP A 106 -17.26 -14.28 7.69
CA ASP A 106 -15.86 -14.76 7.64
C ASP A 106 -14.83 -13.62 7.78
N PRO A 107 -14.81 -12.92 8.94
CA PRO A 107 -14.00 -11.71 9.12
C PRO A 107 -12.50 -11.96 9.03
N PHE A 108 -12.07 -13.22 9.06
CA PHE A 108 -10.65 -13.63 9.09
C PHE A 108 -10.21 -14.39 7.83
N ASP A 109 -11.12 -14.78 6.93
CA ASP A 109 -10.83 -15.63 5.74
C ASP A 109 -10.07 -16.93 6.13
N LEU A 110 -10.51 -17.59 7.21
CA LEU A 110 -9.79 -18.73 7.81
C LEU A 110 -9.77 -19.97 6.91
N ARG A 111 -10.74 -20.12 6.04
CA ARG A 111 -10.89 -21.26 5.07
C ARG A 111 -10.71 -22.62 5.73
N ILE A 112 -11.36 -22.83 6.86
CA ILE A 112 -11.32 -24.12 7.57
C ILE A 112 -12.18 -25.11 6.79
N GLU A 113 -11.61 -26.29 6.47
CA GLU A 113 -12.34 -27.35 5.74
C GLU A 113 -12.95 -28.42 6.68
N ASP A 114 -12.57 -28.46 7.95
CA ASP A 114 -13.00 -29.46 8.93
C ASP A 114 -14.24 -28.98 9.68
N ASP A 115 -15.39 -29.63 9.43
CA ASP A 115 -16.67 -29.22 9.98
C ASP A 115 -16.69 -29.29 11.52
N GLN A 116 -16.02 -30.31 12.15
CA GLN A 116 -15.96 -30.40 13.60
C GLN A 116 -15.16 -29.27 14.21
N LEU A 117 -14.04 -28.87 13.57
CA LEU A 117 -13.25 -27.74 14.02
C LEU A 117 -14.05 -26.44 13.92
N ILE A 118 -14.79 -26.24 12.83
CA ILE A 118 -15.66 -25.07 12.65
C ILE A 118 -16.70 -25.01 13.78
N GLU A 119 -17.35 -26.13 14.07
CA GLU A 119 -18.37 -26.24 15.11
C GLU A 119 -17.79 -25.97 16.50
N ASP A 120 -16.62 -26.55 16.81
CA ASP A 120 -15.93 -26.36 18.08
C ASP A 120 -15.54 -24.88 18.28
N ILE A 121 -14.98 -24.23 17.25
CA ILE A 121 -14.63 -22.79 17.32
C ILE A 121 -15.88 -21.94 17.49
N TYR A 122 -16.93 -22.19 16.67
CA TYR A 122 -18.19 -21.46 16.74
C TYR A 122 -18.79 -21.52 18.14
N ASN A 123 -18.95 -22.73 18.68
CA ASN A 123 -19.58 -22.96 19.99
C ASN A 123 -18.81 -22.31 21.15
N GLN A 124 -17.49 -22.14 21.00
CA GLN A 124 -16.68 -21.49 22.04
C GLN A 124 -16.68 -19.95 21.93
N LEU A 125 -16.83 -19.42 20.73
CA LEU A 125 -16.85 -17.97 20.49
C LEU A 125 -18.28 -17.41 20.50
N GLU A 126 -19.31 -18.26 20.39
CA GLU A 126 -20.71 -17.84 20.36
C GLU A 126 -21.10 -17.14 21.68
N THR A 127 -21.73 -15.98 21.55
CA THR A 127 -22.27 -15.19 22.65
C THR A 127 -23.63 -14.64 22.28
N ASP A 128 -24.44 -14.33 23.29
CA ASP A 128 -25.70 -13.58 23.14
C ASP A 128 -25.46 -12.08 22.90
N GLN A 129 -24.19 -11.66 22.85
CA GLN A 129 -23.82 -10.27 22.64
C GLN A 129 -24.09 -9.83 21.20
N LEU A 130 -24.58 -8.62 21.03
CA LEU A 130 -24.67 -7.97 19.75
C LEU A 130 -23.33 -7.29 19.43
N TYR A 131 -23.03 -7.22 18.15
CA TYR A 131 -21.81 -6.65 17.60
C TYR A 131 -22.12 -5.54 16.61
N CYS A 132 -21.30 -4.50 16.62
CA CYS A 132 -21.16 -3.58 15.49
C CYS A 132 -19.69 -3.48 15.11
N LYS A 133 -19.41 -3.13 13.87
CA LYS A 133 -18.03 -2.77 13.52
C LYS A 133 -17.59 -1.59 14.35
N ARG A 134 -16.34 -1.58 14.79
CA ARG A 134 -15.78 -0.44 15.49
C ARG A 134 -15.75 0.77 14.59
N ASP A 135 -16.57 1.76 14.92
CA ASP A 135 -16.82 2.93 14.07
C ASP A 135 -16.03 4.17 14.51
N GLU A 136 -15.23 4.11 15.56
CA GLU A 136 -14.47 5.31 15.96
C GLU A 136 -13.60 5.84 14.83
N PHE A 137 -13.27 5.01 13.92
CA PHE A 137 -12.68 5.25 12.61
C PHE A 137 -12.79 3.95 11.85
N GLY A 138 -13.77 3.48 11.18
CA GLY A 138 -13.77 2.24 10.44
C GLY A 138 -12.43 1.46 10.57
N SER A 139 -12.16 0.32 10.28
CA SER A 139 -10.81 -0.25 10.50
C SER A 139 -9.76 0.85 10.24
N HIS A 140 -8.62 0.85 10.88
CA HIS A 140 -7.56 1.85 10.56
C HIS A 140 -7.30 1.91 9.05
N GLU A 141 -7.67 0.87 8.33
CA GLU A 141 -7.74 0.76 6.87
C GLU A 141 -8.75 1.76 6.28
N ASP A 142 -9.96 1.83 6.81
CA ASP A 142 -10.97 2.82 6.41
C ASP A 142 -10.47 4.22 6.76
N PHE A 143 -9.85 4.41 7.93
CA PHE A 143 -9.23 5.67 8.30
C PHE A 143 -8.15 6.12 7.30
N LEU A 144 -7.23 5.24 6.90
CA LEU A 144 -6.19 5.58 5.94
C LEU A 144 -6.77 5.78 4.53
N HIS A 145 -7.82 5.02 4.18
CA HIS A 145 -8.54 5.23 2.93
C HIS A 145 -9.26 6.59 2.92
N ASP A 146 -9.92 6.95 4.00
CA ASP A 146 -10.59 8.24 4.17
C ASP A 146 -9.60 9.39 4.24
N LEU A 147 -8.49 9.22 4.94
CA LEU A 147 -7.39 10.18 4.97
C LEU A 147 -6.84 10.41 3.55
N TRP A 148 -6.66 9.34 2.78
CA TRP A 148 -6.24 9.44 1.39
C TRP A 148 -7.27 10.11 0.49
N ASN A 149 -8.54 9.79 0.63
CA ASN A 149 -9.62 10.43 -0.11
C ASN A 149 -9.74 11.91 0.27
N HIS A 150 -9.60 12.22 1.56
CA HIS A 150 -9.58 13.59 2.05
C HIS A 150 -8.38 14.36 1.51
N PHE A 151 -7.19 13.79 1.55
CA PHE A 151 -5.98 14.36 0.94
C PHE A 151 -6.19 14.69 -0.54
N LYS A 152 -6.74 13.74 -1.32
CA LYS A 152 -7.08 13.96 -2.73
C LYS A 152 -8.08 15.12 -2.91
N LEU A 153 -9.12 15.17 -2.09
CA LEU A 153 -10.15 16.21 -2.12
C LEU A 153 -9.56 17.59 -1.81
N VAL A 154 -8.76 17.67 -0.75
CA VAL A 154 -8.11 18.93 -0.35
C VAL A 154 -7.20 19.45 -1.46
N LEU A 155 -6.30 18.63 -1.99
CA LEU A 155 -5.40 19.03 -3.06
C LEU A 155 -6.11 19.43 -4.35
N ARG A 156 -7.20 18.74 -4.70
CA ARG A 156 -7.95 19.03 -5.92
C ARG A 156 -8.80 20.28 -5.82
N HIS A 157 -9.45 20.52 -4.66
CA HIS A 157 -10.57 21.43 -4.57
C HIS A 157 -10.52 22.47 -3.45
N LYS A 158 -9.55 22.37 -2.53
CA LYS A 158 -9.47 23.24 -1.35
C LYS A 158 -8.14 24.00 -1.25
N ALA A 159 -7.02 23.30 -1.03
CA ALA A 159 -5.72 23.91 -0.79
C ALA A 159 -4.58 23.03 -1.32
N ARG A 160 -3.88 23.49 -2.36
CA ARG A 160 -2.76 22.75 -2.98
C ARG A 160 -1.44 23.00 -2.30
N PHE A 161 -1.22 24.21 -1.79
CA PHE A 161 0.08 24.68 -1.30
C PHE A 161 0.10 24.91 0.21
N ALA A 162 -1.08 24.94 0.84
CA ALA A 162 -1.24 25.26 2.26
C ALA A 162 -1.90 24.14 3.06
N PHE A 163 -1.99 22.92 2.50
CA PHE A 163 -2.64 21.80 3.15
C PHE A 163 -1.92 21.29 4.41
N HIS A 164 -0.65 21.63 4.58
CA HIS A 164 0.21 21.22 5.69
C HIS A 164 0.17 22.16 6.90
N PHE A 165 -0.59 23.25 6.85
CA PHE A 165 -0.73 24.10 8.02
C PHE A 165 -1.60 23.44 9.09
N PRO A 166 -1.09 23.28 10.34
CA PRO A 166 -1.85 22.68 11.43
C PRO A 166 -3.17 23.40 11.65
N ASN A 167 -4.22 22.64 11.92
CA ASN A 167 -5.56 23.15 12.24
C ASN A 167 -6.34 23.85 11.11
N THR A 168 -5.82 23.92 9.89
CA THR A 168 -6.54 24.53 8.76
C THR A 168 -7.87 23.82 8.49
N PHE A 169 -7.96 22.52 8.82
CA PHE A 169 -9.13 21.67 8.56
C PHE A 169 -9.84 21.16 9.80
N LYS A 170 -9.48 21.63 11.01
CA LYS A 170 -10.13 21.23 12.29
C LYS A 170 -11.64 21.41 12.32
N GLN A 171 -12.15 22.44 11.64
CA GLN A 171 -13.59 22.68 11.54
C GLN A 171 -14.37 21.57 10.83
N TRP A 172 -13.68 20.60 10.24
CA TRP A 172 -14.28 19.50 9.48
C TRP A 172 -14.22 18.17 10.24
N ASN A 173 -13.73 18.14 11.49
CA ASN A 173 -13.47 16.93 12.28
C ASN A 173 -12.67 15.84 11.54
N LEU A 174 -11.83 16.23 10.58
CA LEU A 174 -11.03 15.33 9.75
C LEU A 174 -9.57 15.43 10.18
N SER A 175 -8.86 14.32 10.08
CA SER A 175 -7.41 14.24 10.29
C SER A 175 -6.65 15.17 9.37
N ASP A 176 -5.48 15.65 9.80
CA ASP A 176 -4.65 16.53 8.98
C ASP A 176 -4.23 15.80 7.69
N PRO A 177 -4.54 16.37 6.51
CA PRO A 177 -4.12 15.73 5.25
C PRO A 177 -2.61 15.51 5.15
N ALA A 178 -1.80 16.27 5.88
CA ALA A 178 -0.36 16.07 5.94
C ALA A 178 0.05 14.76 6.62
N ASP A 179 -0.79 14.19 7.48
CA ASP A 179 -0.50 12.93 8.16
C ASP A 179 -0.24 11.79 7.18
N ILE A 180 -0.86 11.83 5.99
CA ILE A 180 -0.62 10.82 4.94
C ILE A 180 0.85 10.76 4.51
N LEU A 181 1.54 11.91 4.49
CA LEU A 181 2.95 11.98 4.12
C LEU A 181 3.83 11.29 5.17
N HIS A 182 3.51 11.48 6.46
CA HIS A 182 4.18 10.80 7.57
C HIS A 182 3.92 9.29 7.55
N GLN A 183 2.71 8.85 7.20
CA GLN A 183 2.40 7.43 7.05
C GLN A 183 3.19 6.79 5.90
N VAL A 184 3.33 7.49 4.76
CA VAL A 184 4.15 7.04 3.63
C VAL A 184 5.63 6.91 4.05
N GLN A 185 6.19 7.91 4.73
CA GLN A 185 7.57 7.86 5.24
C GLN A 185 7.76 6.70 6.21
N TYR A 186 6.86 6.55 7.18
CA TYR A 186 6.90 5.46 8.15
C TYR A 186 6.88 4.08 7.46
N ALA A 187 5.99 3.89 6.47
CA ALA A 187 5.92 2.65 5.70
C ALA A 187 7.24 2.35 4.97
N ILE A 188 7.83 3.36 4.33
CA ILE A 188 9.10 3.21 3.60
C ILE A 188 10.23 2.77 4.54
N LEU A 189 10.37 3.41 5.68
CA LEU A 189 11.44 3.12 6.63
C LEU A 189 11.24 1.76 7.32
N LYS A 190 10.04 1.49 7.82
CA LYS A 190 9.73 0.24 8.52
C LYS A 190 9.91 -1.00 7.62
N ASN A 191 9.64 -0.87 6.31
CA ASN A 191 9.71 -1.99 5.38
C ASN A 191 11.03 -2.07 4.61
N ASN A 192 12.04 -1.30 4.97
CA ASN A 192 13.31 -1.27 4.25
C ASN A 192 13.11 -1.11 2.73
N MET A 193 12.19 -0.21 2.32
CA MET A 193 11.85 -0.02 0.91
C MET A 193 12.88 0.80 0.15
N ILE A 194 13.93 1.30 0.81
CA ILE A 194 15.03 1.99 0.16
C ILE A 194 16.03 0.96 -0.36
N ILE A 195 16.27 1.00 -1.66
CA ILE A 195 17.26 0.15 -2.33
C ILE A 195 18.45 0.97 -2.80
N GLU A 196 19.63 0.36 -2.77
CA GLU A 196 20.83 0.94 -3.37
C GLU A 196 21.02 0.41 -4.80
N LEU A 197 21.18 1.32 -5.76
CA LEU A 197 21.67 0.99 -7.09
C LEU A 197 23.18 1.32 -7.15
N PRO A 198 24.02 0.35 -7.55
CA PRO A 198 25.46 0.60 -7.67
C PRO A 198 25.76 1.62 -8.75
N GLU A 199 26.93 2.24 -8.66
CA GLU A 199 27.48 3.08 -9.70
C GLU A 199 27.54 2.34 -11.04
N ASN A 200 27.39 3.06 -12.14
CA ASN A 200 27.33 2.53 -13.50
C ASN A 200 26.11 1.63 -13.81
N SER A 201 25.05 1.68 -12.98
CA SER A 201 23.76 1.05 -13.32
C SER A 201 23.19 1.66 -14.59
N LYS A 202 22.67 0.81 -15.47
CA LYS A 202 22.16 1.22 -16.80
C LYS A 202 20.70 1.61 -16.73
N PHE A 203 20.38 2.76 -17.32
CA PHE A 203 19.01 3.27 -17.48
C PHE A 203 18.74 3.52 -18.96
N TYR A 204 17.75 2.86 -19.50
CA TYR A 204 17.25 3.15 -20.84
C TYR A 204 16.29 4.33 -20.79
N ARG A 205 16.44 5.24 -21.78
CA ARG A 205 15.51 6.34 -21.98
C ARG A 205 15.16 6.41 -23.46
N THR A 206 13.90 6.75 -23.74
CA THR A 206 13.34 6.86 -25.09
C THR A 206 12.70 8.21 -25.28
N ARG A 207 12.89 8.82 -26.46
CA ARG A 207 12.20 10.03 -26.89
C ARG A 207 11.60 9.83 -28.29
N GLN A 208 10.33 10.18 -28.48
CA GLN A 208 9.67 10.24 -29.78
C GLN A 208 9.83 11.65 -30.34
N HIS A 209 10.18 11.79 -31.63
CA HIS A 209 10.50 13.07 -32.24
C HIS A 209 10.15 13.13 -33.72
N GLN A 210 10.26 14.33 -34.33
CA GLN A 210 9.79 14.63 -35.68
C GLN A 210 10.86 14.40 -36.76
N ILE A 211 12.10 14.78 -36.47
CA ILE A 211 13.22 14.81 -37.42
C ILE A 211 14.22 13.72 -37.02
N ILE A 212 14.77 12.96 -37.98
CA ILE A 212 15.63 11.81 -37.72
C ILE A 212 16.85 12.14 -36.84
N ASP A 213 17.47 13.29 -37.02
CA ASP A 213 18.67 13.71 -36.32
C ASP A 213 18.38 14.68 -35.14
N GLU A 214 17.10 14.79 -34.72
CA GLU A 214 16.70 15.67 -33.60
C GLU A 214 17.37 15.28 -32.27
N VAL A 215 17.71 14.02 -32.11
CA VAL A 215 18.36 13.50 -30.91
C VAL A 215 19.75 12.99 -31.27
N SER A 216 20.79 13.81 -31.01
CA SER A 216 22.18 13.53 -31.33
C SER A 216 23.13 13.63 -30.14
N GLU A 217 22.66 14.20 -29.02
CA GLU A 217 23.48 14.38 -27.82
C GLU A 217 22.64 14.22 -26.53
N ALA A 218 23.32 14.15 -25.38
CA ALA A 218 22.70 13.95 -24.07
C ALA A 218 21.60 14.99 -23.76
N SER A 219 21.84 16.26 -24.07
CA SER A 219 20.91 17.37 -23.80
C SER A 219 19.56 17.21 -24.50
N HIS A 220 19.55 16.55 -25.67
CA HIS A 220 18.34 16.34 -26.46
C HIS A 220 17.43 15.24 -25.89
N ILE A 221 17.94 14.38 -25.01
CA ILE A 221 17.18 13.25 -24.46
C ILE A 221 17.24 13.16 -22.94
N ALA A 222 17.98 14.03 -22.27
CA ALA A 222 17.93 14.20 -20.83
C ALA A 222 16.54 14.65 -20.32
N SER A 223 16.40 14.96 -19.04
CA SER A 223 15.18 15.62 -18.54
C SER A 223 14.92 16.90 -19.33
N LEU A 224 13.68 17.23 -19.58
CA LEU A 224 13.35 18.47 -20.29
C LEU A 224 13.78 19.67 -19.44
N PRO A 225 14.35 20.76 -20.01
CA PRO A 225 14.55 22.01 -19.27
C PRO A 225 13.25 22.46 -18.59
N ASN A 226 13.31 22.90 -17.34
CA ASN A 226 12.14 23.28 -16.55
C ASN A 226 11.27 24.35 -17.27
N SER A 227 11.90 25.32 -17.93
CA SER A 227 11.23 26.38 -18.71
C SER A 227 10.43 25.84 -19.90
N LEU A 228 10.80 24.68 -20.43
CA LEU A 228 10.12 24.03 -21.56
C LEU A 228 9.09 22.98 -21.13
N ASN A 229 9.09 22.59 -19.86
CA ASN A 229 8.16 21.59 -19.33
C ASN A 229 6.78 22.20 -19.03
N LYS A 230 5.94 22.30 -20.06
CA LYS A 230 4.59 22.89 -19.96
C LYS A 230 3.51 21.91 -19.56
N THR A 231 3.83 20.62 -19.40
CA THR A 231 2.86 19.57 -19.12
C THR A 231 3.16 18.87 -17.82
N SER A 232 2.11 18.62 -17.05
CA SER A 232 2.21 17.79 -15.83
C SER A 232 2.35 16.31 -16.19
N GLY A 233 3.25 15.63 -15.49
CA GLY A 233 3.37 14.18 -15.45
C GLY A 233 2.79 13.60 -14.16
N ARG A 234 2.84 12.27 -14.02
CA ARG A 234 2.38 11.59 -12.80
C ARG A 234 3.13 12.02 -11.54
N MET A 235 4.45 12.23 -11.67
CA MET A 235 5.33 12.49 -10.54
C MET A 235 5.86 13.94 -10.54
N ASN A 236 5.48 14.76 -11.52
CA ASN A 236 5.95 16.13 -11.61
C ASN A 236 4.86 17.09 -12.09
N ALA A 237 4.83 18.26 -11.50
CA ALA A 237 4.03 19.38 -11.99
C ALA A 237 4.66 20.01 -13.24
N ALA A 238 3.86 20.78 -14.00
CA ALA A 238 4.41 21.65 -15.06
C ALA A 238 5.44 22.59 -14.48
N GLY A 239 6.55 22.82 -15.17
CA GLY A 239 7.68 23.62 -14.70
C GLY A 239 8.69 22.84 -13.85
N ILE A 240 8.40 21.62 -13.44
CA ILE A 240 9.30 20.73 -12.67
C ILE A 240 9.61 19.51 -13.51
N SER A 241 10.86 19.31 -13.88
CA SER A 241 11.27 18.15 -14.70
C SER A 241 11.91 17.07 -13.86
N LEU A 242 11.64 15.83 -14.22
CA LEU A 242 12.22 14.63 -13.64
C LEU A 242 12.74 13.69 -14.73
N PHE A 243 13.70 12.85 -14.39
CA PHE A 243 14.30 11.91 -15.32
C PHE A 243 13.56 10.55 -15.29
N TYR A 244 12.64 10.33 -16.22
CA TYR A 244 11.94 9.05 -16.38
C TYR A 244 12.75 8.07 -17.20
N CYS A 245 12.96 6.87 -16.70
CA CYS A 245 13.74 5.82 -17.35
C CYS A 245 13.28 4.42 -16.90
N SER A 246 13.94 3.39 -17.39
CA SER A 246 13.79 2.01 -16.94
C SER A 246 15.09 1.24 -17.16
N GLN A 247 15.30 0.17 -16.41
CA GLN A 247 16.36 -0.81 -16.72
C GLN A 247 15.96 -1.76 -17.87
N ASN A 248 14.75 -1.61 -18.41
CA ASN A 248 14.25 -2.39 -19.52
C ASN A 248 13.99 -1.49 -20.74
N LYS A 249 14.73 -1.75 -21.85
CA LYS A 249 14.63 -0.97 -23.10
C LYS A 249 13.22 -0.98 -23.68
N ASP A 250 12.63 -2.18 -23.84
CA ASP A 250 11.33 -2.34 -24.49
C ASP A 250 10.22 -1.63 -23.72
N LEU A 251 10.36 -1.57 -22.38
CA LEU A 251 9.41 -0.85 -21.57
C LEU A 251 9.45 0.65 -21.86
N THR A 252 10.63 1.26 -21.96
CA THR A 252 10.74 2.69 -22.27
C THR A 252 10.14 3.04 -23.63
N ILE A 253 10.28 2.15 -24.62
CA ILE A 253 9.61 2.30 -25.91
C ILE A 253 8.11 2.25 -25.76
N LYS A 254 7.56 1.24 -25.08
CA LYS A 254 6.11 1.09 -24.84
C LYS A 254 5.49 2.27 -24.06
N GLU A 255 6.25 2.88 -23.14
CA GLU A 255 5.79 4.03 -22.36
C GLU A 255 5.72 5.31 -23.19
N VAL A 256 6.66 5.52 -24.10
CA VAL A 256 6.86 6.79 -24.83
C VAL A 256 6.23 6.78 -26.21
N VAL A 257 6.43 5.70 -26.98
CA VAL A 257 6.07 5.69 -28.39
C VAL A 257 4.55 5.55 -28.58
N ARG A 258 4.00 6.42 -29.39
CA ARG A 258 2.58 6.44 -29.80
C ARG A 258 2.48 6.42 -31.32
N LYS A 259 2.00 5.30 -31.88
CA LYS A 259 1.77 5.15 -33.34
C LYS A 259 0.78 6.21 -33.88
N SER A 260 -0.14 6.70 -33.06
CA SER A 260 -1.10 7.74 -33.43
C SER A 260 -0.50 9.14 -33.60
N ARG A 261 0.75 9.37 -33.19
CA ARG A 261 1.46 10.65 -33.39
C ARG A 261 2.19 10.64 -34.75
N THR A 262 1.46 10.73 -35.82
CA THR A 262 1.99 10.69 -37.20
C THR A 262 2.96 11.82 -37.51
N SER A 263 2.86 12.97 -36.83
CA SER A 263 3.82 14.08 -36.93
C SER A 263 5.17 13.82 -36.26
N SER A 264 5.34 12.70 -35.55
CA SER A 264 6.59 12.33 -34.86
C SER A 264 6.93 10.87 -35.16
N PRO A 265 7.38 10.57 -36.40
CA PRO A 265 7.54 9.21 -36.89
C PRO A 265 8.79 8.49 -36.38
N TYR A 266 9.69 9.19 -35.69
CA TYR A 266 10.92 8.63 -35.18
C TYR A 266 10.90 8.48 -33.66
N TYR A 267 11.69 7.53 -33.16
CA TYR A 267 12.04 7.47 -31.76
C TYR A 267 13.51 7.08 -31.57
N THR A 268 14.14 7.69 -30.59
CA THR A 268 15.53 7.38 -30.21
C THR A 268 15.56 6.74 -28.84
N THR A 269 16.37 5.70 -28.69
CA THR A 269 16.68 5.08 -27.40
C THR A 269 18.16 5.23 -27.09
N VAL A 270 18.48 5.42 -25.81
CA VAL A 270 19.85 5.57 -25.33
C VAL A 270 20.01 5.02 -23.93
N ILE A 271 21.24 4.70 -23.55
CA ILE A 271 21.61 4.31 -22.19
C ILE A 271 22.25 5.49 -21.47
N PHE A 272 21.76 5.76 -20.27
CA PHE A 272 22.45 6.57 -19.26
C PHE A 272 22.96 5.66 -18.15
N LYS A 273 24.03 6.08 -17.47
CA LYS A 273 24.60 5.37 -16.30
C LYS A 273 24.76 6.38 -15.16
N ASN A 274 24.45 6.01 -13.92
CA ASN A 274 24.68 6.87 -12.77
C ASN A 274 26.19 6.96 -12.45
N ASN A 275 26.63 8.19 -12.11
CA ASN A 275 28.03 8.45 -11.80
C ASN A 275 28.39 8.15 -10.34
N LYS A 276 27.40 7.86 -9.49
CA LYS A 276 27.53 7.51 -8.07
C LYS A 276 26.43 6.54 -7.70
N LYS A 277 26.58 5.83 -6.59
CA LYS A 277 25.50 5.04 -5.99
C LYS A 277 24.23 5.88 -5.81
N LEU A 278 23.05 5.28 -5.99
CA LEU A 278 21.75 5.91 -5.83
C LEU A 278 20.93 5.16 -4.79
N GLN A 279 20.28 5.92 -3.92
CA GLN A 279 19.23 5.41 -3.03
C GLN A 279 17.86 5.67 -3.68
N LEU A 280 17.06 4.65 -3.90
CA LEU A 280 15.74 4.77 -4.50
C LEU A 280 14.69 4.13 -3.60
N VAL A 281 13.52 4.75 -3.50
CA VAL A 281 12.36 4.11 -2.88
C VAL A 281 11.80 3.07 -3.86
N ASP A 282 11.89 1.78 -3.53
CA ASP A 282 11.29 0.71 -4.34
C ASP A 282 9.85 0.43 -3.88
N LEU A 283 8.91 1.17 -4.46
CA LEU A 283 7.49 0.98 -4.19
C LEU A 283 6.94 -0.39 -4.67
N THR A 284 7.72 -1.16 -5.41
CA THR A 284 7.31 -2.50 -5.89
C THR A 284 7.60 -3.62 -4.89
N LYS A 285 8.26 -3.31 -3.78
CA LYS A 285 8.66 -4.26 -2.73
C LYS A 285 7.80 -4.12 -1.48
N LEU A 286 6.50 -3.99 -1.64
CA LEU A 286 5.63 -4.05 -0.48
C LEU A 286 5.54 -5.49 0.03
N PRO A 287 5.65 -5.70 1.34
CA PRO A 287 5.42 -7.01 1.95
C PRO A 287 3.95 -7.45 1.75
N ASP A 288 3.69 -8.70 2.05
CA ASP A 288 2.31 -9.16 2.15
C ASP A 288 1.59 -8.44 3.30
N ILE A 289 0.27 -8.34 3.19
CA ILE A 289 -0.54 -7.72 4.22
C ILE A 289 -0.53 -8.67 5.42
N PRO A 290 -0.07 -8.22 6.60
CA PRO A 290 -0.15 -9.05 7.80
C PRO A 290 -1.57 -9.50 8.09
N SER A 291 -1.73 -10.64 8.75
CA SER A 291 -3.04 -11.10 9.19
C SER A 291 -3.72 -10.05 10.10
N VAL A 292 -5.03 -9.96 10.01
CA VAL A 292 -5.83 -9.15 10.94
C VAL A 292 -5.77 -9.69 12.38
N LEU A 293 -5.37 -10.95 12.54
CA LEU A 293 -5.17 -11.62 13.83
C LEU A 293 -3.83 -11.27 14.47
N ASP A 294 -2.89 -10.71 13.72
CA ASP A 294 -1.61 -10.23 14.24
C ASP A 294 -1.78 -8.87 14.93
N ARG A 295 -2.16 -8.91 16.19
CA ARG A 295 -2.48 -7.73 17.00
C ARG A 295 -1.34 -6.71 17.06
N ASP A 296 -0.10 -7.19 17.14
CA ASP A 296 1.08 -6.32 17.27
C ASP A 296 1.39 -5.58 15.96
N ASN A 297 0.96 -6.13 14.83
CA ASN A 297 1.16 -5.58 13.51
C ASN A 297 -0.11 -5.01 12.85
N ASN A 298 -1.24 -4.95 13.53
CA ASN A 298 -2.49 -4.44 12.95
C ASN A 298 -2.35 -3.02 12.35
N ARG A 299 -1.74 -2.09 13.09
CA ARG A 299 -1.46 -0.75 12.55
C ARG A 299 -0.56 -0.78 11.32
N PHE A 300 0.38 -1.72 11.28
CA PHE A 300 1.26 -1.91 10.16
C PHE A 300 0.55 -2.53 8.95
N ARG A 301 -0.36 -3.49 9.19
CA ARG A 301 -1.26 -4.07 8.19
C ARG A 301 -1.99 -2.99 7.41
N ASP A 302 -2.61 -2.06 8.10
CA ASP A 302 -3.40 -0.98 7.49
C ASP A 302 -2.54 -0.04 6.63
N ILE A 303 -1.32 0.25 7.09
CA ILE A 303 -0.35 1.03 6.31
C ILE A 303 0.05 0.30 5.03
N ILE A 304 0.29 -1.02 5.07
CA ILE A 304 0.62 -1.80 3.88
C ILE A 304 -0.55 -1.85 2.91
N PHE A 305 -1.76 -2.05 3.41
CA PHE A 305 -2.97 -2.01 2.59
C PHE A 305 -3.12 -0.65 1.88
N PHE A 306 -2.97 0.44 2.62
CA PHE A 306 -2.94 1.79 2.06
C PHE A 306 -1.87 1.94 0.98
N MET A 307 -0.63 1.52 1.25
CA MET A 307 0.47 1.62 0.30
C MET A 307 0.22 0.80 -0.97
N LYS A 308 -0.40 -0.37 -0.87
CA LYS A 308 -0.81 -1.17 -2.06
C LYS A 308 -1.86 -0.42 -2.89
N THR A 309 -2.82 0.22 -2.25
CA THR A 309 -3.84 1.05 -2.92
C THR A 309 -3.20 2.26 -3.60
N PHE A 310 -2.33 2.98 -2.89
CA PHE A 310 -1.58 4.12 -3.42
C PHE A 310 -0.74 3.73 -4.64
N MET A 311 -0.02 2.61 -4.57
CA MET A 311 0.78 2.11 -5.71
C MET A 311 -0.06 1.74 -6.91
N LYS A 312 -1.25 1.16 -6.69
CA LYS A 312 -2.20 0.89 -7.76
C LYS A 312 -2.60 2.20 -8.45
N GLU A 313 -2.92 3.25 -7.70
CA GLU A 313 -3.28 4.56 -8.27
C GLU A 313 -2.11 5.19 -9.06
N ILE A 314 -0.88 5.13 -8.55
CA ILE A 314 0.32 5.61 -9.27
C ILE A 314 0.51 4.87 -10.61
N SER A 315 0.21 3.58 -10.64
CA SER A 315 0.42 2.72 -11.81
C SER A 315 -0.70 2.84 -12.86
N LEU A 316 -1.91 3.26 -12.49
CA LEU A 316 -3.04 3.31 -13.43
C LEU A 316 -2.87 4.39 -14.50
N PRO A 317 -3.20 4.07 -15.77
CA PRO A 317 -3.28 5.09 -16.81
C PRO A 317 -4.47 6.02 -16.53
N ILE A 318 -4.27 7.32 -16.65
CA ILE A 318 -5.37 8.26 -16.55
C ILE A 318 -6.31 8.11 -17.73
N LYS A 319 -7.58 7.88 -17.47
CA LYS A 319 -8.61 7.63 -18.48
C LYS A 319 -9.06 8.88 -19.23
N ASN A 320 -8.92 10.08 -18.67
CA ASN A 320 -9.41 11.32 -19.25
C ASN A 320 -8.33 12.41 -19.40
N LYS A 321 -8.31 13.12 -20.52
CA LYS A 321 -7.37 14.21 -20.79
C LYS A 321 -7.51 15.44 -19.88
N ASN A 322 -8.54 15.53 -19.06
CA ASN A 322 -8.77 16.63 -18.11
C ASN A 322 -8.15 16.40 -16.72
N SER A 323 -7.28 15.44 -16.60
CA SER A 323 -6.84 14.82 -15.36
C SER A 323 -5.56 15.41 -14.75
N VAL A 324 -5.23 16.66 -15.02
CA VAL A 324 -4.13 17.35 -14.31
C VAL A 324 -4.36 17.27 -12.79
N LEU A 325 -5.63 17.34 -12.35
CA LEU A 325 -6.01 17.25 -10.94
C LEU A 325 -5.77 15.84 -10.35
N ASP A 326 -5.83 14.80 -11.18
CA ASP A 326 -5.63 13.42 -10.71
C ASP A 326 -4.18 13.09 -10.40
N TYR A 327 -3.25 13.86 -10.95
CA TYR A 327 -1.83 13.72 -10.65
C TYR A 327 -1.39 14.46 -9.37
N LEU A 328 -2.18 15.40 -8.86
CA LEU A 328 -1.77 16.24 -7.73
C LEU A 328 -1.34 15.42 -6.50
N PRO A 329 -2.08 14.39 -6.06
CA PRO A 329 -1.68 13.62 -4.88
C PRO A 329 -0.33 12.92 -5.06
N THR A 330 -0.09 12.34 -6.25
CA THR A 330 1.16 11.63 -6.53
C THR A 330 2.32 12.60 -6.71
N GLN A 331 2.08 13.79 -7.27
CA GLN A 331 3.08 14.85 -7.38
C GLN A 331 3.52 15.35 -6.00
N VAL A 332 2.57 15.61 -5.09
CA VAL A 332 2.88 16.06 -3.72
C VAL A 332 3.71 15.00 -2.98
N ILE A 333 3.33 13.73 -3.07
CA ILE A 333 4.12 12.66 -2.46
C ILE A 333 5.52 12.57 -3.09
N THR A 334 5.63 12.71 -4.42
CA THR A 334 6.94 12.69 -5.09
C THR A 334 7.83 13.85 -4.62
N GLU A 335 7.27 15.05 -4.49
CA GLU A 335 8.00 16.22 -3.96
C GLU A 335 8.39 16.01 -2.50
N TYR A 336 7.49 15.46 -1.69
CA TYR A 336 7.78 15.10 -0.30
C TYR A 336 8.96 14.12 -0.20
N LEU A 337 8.96 13.05 -1.00
CA LEU A 337 10.06 12.09 -1.03
C LEU A 337 11.35 12.71 -1.51
N ARG A 338 11.30 13.61 -2.51
CA ARG A 338 12.47 14.30 -3.08
C ARG A 338 13.17 15.20 -2.07
N TYR A 339 12.40 15.91 -1.24
CA TYR A 339 12.91 16.94 -0.34
C TYR A 339 12.92 16.53 1.13
N ASN A 340 12.52 15.30 1.45
CA ASN A 340 12.55 14.79 2.82
C ASN A 340 13.99 14.43 3.22
N PRO A 341 14.59 15.14 4.18
CA PRO A 341 16.00 14.90 4.57
C PRO A 341 16.20 13.55 5.28
N ASP A 342 15.16 12.99 5.88
CA ASP A 342 15.26 11.73 6.61
C ASP A 342 15.35 10.51 5.67
N LEU A 343 14.97 10.66 4.40
CA LEU A 343 15.00 9.58 3.42
C LEU A 343 16.24 9.61 2.54
N ASP A 344 16.76 10.78 2.23
CA ASP A 344 17.92 11.04 1.33
C ASP A 344 17.92 10.19 0.05
N VAL A 345 16.77 10.17 -0.64
CA VAL A 345 16.57 9.36 -1.84
C VAL A 345 16.64 10.19 -3.12
N GLN A 346 17.21 9.61 -4.18
CA GLN A 346 17.40 10.27 -5.46
C GLN A 346 16.35 9.89 -6.50
N GLY A 347 15.35 9.08 -6.13
CA GLY A 347 14.30 8.66 -7.04
C GLY A 347 13.42 7.56 -6.46
N MET A 348 12.56 7.02 -7.31
CA MET A 348 11.68 5.91 -6.95
C MET A 348 11.50 4.90 -8.08
N VAL A 349 11.19 3.67 -7.71
CA VAL A 349 10.86 2.55 -8.60
C VAL A 349 9.38 2.21 -8.43
N TYR A 350 8.65 2.04 -9.53
CA TYR A 350 7.22 1.74 -9.51
C TYR A 350 6.79 0.85 -10.68
N TRP A 351 5.65 0.17 -10.54
CA TRP A 351 5.15 -0.71 -11.61
C TRP A 351 4.67 0.08 -12.83
N SER A 352 4.98 -0.45 -14.02
CA SER A 352 4.45 0.09 -15.26
C SER A 352 3.00 -0.31 -15.49
N SER A 353 2.15 0.65 -15.90
CA SER A 353 0.80 0.34 -16.39
C SER A 353 0.78 -0.38 -17.76
N LYS A 354 1.92 -0.47 -18.44
CA LYS A 354 2.07 -1.10 -19.75
C LYS A 354 2.57 -2.54 -19.69
N SER A 355 2.96 -2.99 -18.48
CA SER A 355 3.46 -4.35 -18.27
C SER A 355 3.38 -4.71 -16.79
N THR A 356 2.74 -5.82 -16.47
CA THR A 356 2.53 -6.30 -15.09
C THR A 356 3.79 -6.74 -14.36
N LEU A 357 4.91 -6.96 -15.09
CA LEU A 357 6.16 -7.49 -14.53
C LEU A 357 7.35 -6.55 -14.73
N LYS A 358 7.16 -5.35 -15.26
CA LYS A 358 8.26 -4.43 -15.54
C LYS A 358 8.11 -3.13 -14.75
N LYS A 359 9.27 -2.61 -14.31
CA LYS A 359 9.37 -1.46 -13.43
C LYS A 359 9.86 -0.23 -14.19
N ASN A 360 9.22 0.89 -13.90
CA ASN A 360 9.69 2.22 -14.26
C ASN A 360 10.53 2.80 -13.13
N ILE A 361 11.43 3.70 -13.48
CA ILE A 361 12.24 4.48 -12.55
C ILE A 361 12.05 5.95 -12.87
N VAL A 362 11.85 6.75 -11.84
CA VAL A 362 11.95 8.20 -11.93
C VAL A 362 13.07 8.67 -11.01
N LEU A 363 14.09 9.32 -11.58
CA LEU A 363 15.12 9.99 -10.81
C LEU A 363 14.71 11.44 -10.61
N PHE A 364 14.95 11.98 -9.43
CA PHE A 364 14.59 13.33 -9.03
C PHE A 364 15.57 14.38 -9.60
N TYR A 365 15.98 14.17 -10.85
CA TYR A 365 16.93 14.99 -11.57
C TYR A 365 16.24 15.84 -12.62
N ASP A 366 16.43 17.14 -12.54
CA ASP A 366 16.06 18.07 -13.59
C ASP A 366 17.03 17.96 -14.79
N HIS A 367 16.96 18.92 -15.71
CA HIS A 367 17.80 18.91 -16.92
C HIS A 367 19.30 18.96 -16.60
N GLU A 368 19.70 19.93 -15.80
CA GLU A 368 21.12 20.15 -15.45
C GLU A 368 21.65 19.03 -14.56
N GLU A 369 20.86 18.61 -13.58
CA GLU A 369 21.21 17.50 -12.70
C GLU A 369 21.36 16.19 -13.48
N SER A 370 20.48 15.91 -14.45
CA SER A 370 20.55 14.68 -15.25
C SER A 370 21.81 14.67 -16.13
N LEU A 371 22.21 15.81 -16.70
CA LEU A 371 23.45 15.92 -17.48
C LEU A 371 24.71 15.82 -16.60
N LYS A 372 24.65 16.31 -15.36
CA LYS A 372 25.79 16.30 -14.43
C LYS A 372 25.98 14.96 -13.71
N LYS A 373 24.87 14.32 -13.31
CA LYS A 373 24.87 13.14 -12.42
C LYS A 373 24.79 11.82 -13.18
N LEU A 374 24.46 11.85 -14.47
CA LEU A 374 24.38 10.68 -15.33
C LEU A 374 25.36 10.79 -16.49
N SER A 375 26.04 9.71 -16.80
CA SER A 375 26.89 9.57 -17.99
C SER A 375 26.05 9.08 -19.16
N PHE A 376 26.15 9.75 -20.28
CA PHE A 376 25.50 9.40 -21.54
C PHE A 376 26.39 8.40 -22.31
N ASP A 377 25.83 7.29 -22.75
CA ASP A 377 26.52 6.29 -23.57
C ASP A 377 26.18 6.55 -25.05
N ASP A 378 27.01 7.39 -25.70
CA ASP A 378 26.85 7.79 -27.10
C ASP A 378 26.78 6.59 -28.05
N SER A 379 27.56 5.55 -27.80
CA SER A 379 27.55 4.33 -28.60
C SER A 379 26.22 3.57 -28.58
N SER A 380 25.39 3.82 -27.57
CA SER A 380 24.07 3.22 -27.39
C SER A 380 22.93 3.95 -28.09
N LEU A 381 23.19 5.17 -28.60
CA LEU A 381 22.19 6.02 -29.25
C LEU A 381 21.75 5.36 -30.56
N LYS A 382 20.44 5.06 -30.65
CA LYS A 382 19.84 4.43 -31.84
C LYS A 382 18.49 5.04 -32.14
N THR A 383 18.36 5.56 -33.36
CA THR A 383 17.09 6.12 -33.88
C THR A 383 16.42 5.07 -34.75
N TYR A 384 15.10 4.97 -34.65
CA TYR A 384 14.25 4.02 -35.35
C TYR A 384 13.03 4.74 -35.91
N LEU A 385 12.51 4.20 -37.04
CA LEU A 385 11.23 4.59 -37.58
C LEU A 385 10.11 3.82 -36.86
N ILE A 386 9.02 4.48 -36.48
CA ILE A 386 7.90 3.85 -35.74
C ILE A 386 7.20 2.76 -36.57
N GLN A 387 7.23 2.87 -37.92
CA GLN A 387 6.64 1.87 -38.79
C GLN A 387 7.29 0.48 -38.67
N ASP A 388 8.54 0.45 -38.17
CA ASP A 388 9.30 -0.79 -37.99
C ASP A 388 9.07 -1.45 -36.60
N LEU A 389 8.19 -0.89 -35.80
CA LEU A 389 7.81 -1.37 -34.46
C LEU A 389 6.52 -2.20 -34.57
#